data_d5ca2465416fd356f1a62d932e418a8e
#
_entry.id   d5ca2465416fd356f1a62d932e418a8e
#
_cell.length_a   1.000
_cell.length_b   1.000
_cell.length_c   1.000
_cell.angle_alpha   90.00
_cell.angle_beta   90.00
_cell.angle_gamma   90.00
#
_symmetry.space_group_name_H-M   'P 1'
#
loop_
_entity.id
_entity.type
_entity.pdbx_description
1 polymer ?
#
loop_
_entity_poly.entity_id
_entity_poly.type
_entity_poly.pdbx_seq_one_letter_code
_entity_poly.pdbx_strand_id
1 'polypeptide(L)'
;MTSTAAVFAVLMLVGCATNSMPKRPADLPDVSFAKRQVADAERAFARTMATRDHEAFTSFLSQEAVFFSGDKPLRGAQQVAGWWKRYYEGPDAPFSWEPEDVEVLDSGTLALSSGPVRDPKGVLIATFTSIWRLEDTGKWRIIFDKGDRACPPKP
;
A
#
# COMPACT_ATOMS: atom_id res chain seq x y z
N MET A 1 47.63 33.96 -64.26
CA MET A 1 47.34 32.67 -63.63
C MET A 1 47.22 32.94 -62.13
N THR A 2 46.02 33.24 -61.68
CA THR A 2 45.72 33.61 -60.30
C THR A 2 44.88 32.52 -59.66
N SER A 3 45.43 31.81 -58.67
CA SER A 3 44.79 30.71 -57.97
C SER A 3 44.14 31.25 -56.71
N THR A 4 42.80 31.16 -56.66
CA THR A 4 42.03 31.64 -55.50
C THR A 4 41.78 30.44 -54.58
N ALA A 5 42.33 30.48 -53.37
CA ALA A 5 42.07 29.46 -52.33
C ALA A 5 40.80 29.81 -51.57
N ALA A 6 39.80 28.92 -51.62
CA ALA A 6 38.57 29.02 -50.83
C ALA A 6 38.78 28.36 -49.46
N VAL A 7 38.64 29.18 -48.39
CA VAL A 7 38.65 28.70 -46.98
C VAL A 7 37.23 28.33 -46.57
N PHE A 8 37.00 27.03 -46.35
CA PHE A 8 35.75 26.53 -45.77
C PHE A 8 35.83 26.62 -44.24
N ALA A 9 35.05 27.50 -43.64
CA ALA A 9 34.85 27.56 -42.23
C ALA A 9 33.76 26.53 -41.82
N VAL A 10 34.15 25.46 -41.12
CA VAL A 10 33.24 24.49 -40.50
C VAL A 10 32.72 25.04 -39.20
N LEU A 11 31.46 25.45 -39.13
CA LEU A 11 30.77 25.82 -37.92
C LEU A 11 30.37 24.55 -37.18
N MET A 12 31.01 24.21 -36.05
CA MET A 12 30.61 23.18 -35.13
C MET A 12 29.45 23.70 -34.25
N LEU A 13 28.21 23.26 -34.58
CA LEU A 13 27.04 23.45 -33.73
C LEU A 13 27.09 22.43 -32.58
N VAL A 14 27.54 22.92 -31.40
CA VAL A 14 27.39 22.14 -30.14
C VAL A 14 25.91 22.19 -29.73
N GLY A 15 25.18 21.17 -30.13
CA GLY A 15 23.81 20.95 -29.64
C GLY A 15 23.82 20.53 -28.17
N CYS A 16 23.41 21.41 -27.23
CA CYS A 16 23.06 21.00 -25.88
C CYS A 16 21.82 20.09 -25.93
N ALA A 17 22.04 18.78 -25.85
CA ALA A 17 20.96 17.84 -25.62
C ALA A 17 20.43 18.10 -24.20
N THR A 18 19.34 18.84 -24.08
CA THR A 18 18.55 18.90 -22.85
C THR A 18 17.92 17.55 -22.65
N ASN A 19 18.44 16.79 -21.69
CA ASN A 19 17.92 15.49 -21.28
C ASN A 19 16.60 15.76 -20.51
N SER A 20 15.53 16.07 -21.23
CA SER A 20 14.20 16.16 -20.65
C SER A 20 13.75 14.73 -20.29
N MET A 21 13.66 14.45 -19.00
CA MET A 21 13.00 13.22 -18.52
C MET A 21 11.64 13.09 -19.23
N PRO A 22 11.27 11.88 -19.68
CA PRO A 22 9.98 11.66 -20.32
C PRO A 22 8.89 12.12 -19.37
N LYS A 23 8.11 13.12 -19.77
CA LYS A 23 6.97 13.60 -19.01
C LYS A 23 6.00 12.45 -18.87
N ARG A 24 5.71 12.06 -17.60
CA ARG A 24 4.69 11.03 -17.30
C ARG A 24 3.41 11.37 -18.09
N PRO A 25 2.79 10.42 -18.83
CA PRO A 25 1.51 10.67 -19.46
C PRO A 25 0.52 11.20 -18.42
N ALA A 26 -0.24 12.26 -18.77
CA ALA A 26 -1.16 12.94 -17.87
C ALA A 26 -2.28 12.02 -17.31
N ASP A 27 -2.47 10.85 -17.94
CA ASP A 27 -3.51 9.87 -17.61
C ASP A 27 -3.07 8.79 -16.62
N LEU A 28 -1.79 8.76 -16.19
CA LEU A 28 -1.37 7.80 -15.17
C LEU A 28 -1.65 8.36 -13.77
N PRO A 29 -2.24 7.54 -12.86
CA PRO A 29 -2.51 7.93 -11.49
C PRO A 29 -1.26 8.45 -10.79
N ASP A 30 -1.40 9.46 -9.96
CA ASP A 30 -0.30 9.91 -9.09
C ASP A 30 -0.05 8.86 -8.01
N VAL A 31 0.95 7.99 -8.24
CA VAL A 31 1.35 6.91 -7.33
C VAL A 31 1.66 7.46 -5.94
N SER A 32 2.24 8.67 -5.83
CA SER A 32 2.54 9.26 -4.53
C SER A 32 1.27 9.66 -3.77
N PHE A 33 0.26 10.14 -4.49
CA PHE A 33 -1.04 10.41 -3.90
C PHE A 33 -1.75 9.11 -3.49
N ALA A 34 -1.73 8.09 -4.34
CA ALA A 34 -2.30 6.77 -4.04
C ALA A 34 -1.62 6.12 -2.81
N LYS A 35 -0.28 6.24 -2.66
CA LYS A 35 0.45 5.79 -1.46
C LYS A 35 -0.09 6.43 -0.18
N ARG A 36 -0.31 7.75 -0.19
CA ARG A 36 -0.89 8.45 0.97
C ARG A 36 -2.30 7.96 1.26
N GLN A 37 -3.13 7.80 0.23
CA GLN A 37 -4.49 7.28 0.42
C GLN A 37 -4.51 5.90 1.05
N VAL A 38 -3.64 4.97 0.61
CA VAL A 38 -3.54 3.62 1.16
C VAL A 38 -3.02 3.66 2.59
N ALA A 39 -1.97 4.45 2.88
CA ALA A 39 -1.47 4.62 4.24
C ALA A 39 -2.55 5.15 5.20
N ASP A 40 -3.35 6.10 4.75
CA ASP A 40 -4.45 6.66 5.53
C ASP A 40 -5.60 5.65 5.69
N ALA A 41 -5.90 4.87 4.65
CA ALA A 41 -6.88 3.78 4.72
C ALA A 41 -6.44 2.70 5.71
N GLU A 42 -5.16 2.29 5.69
CA GLU A 42 -4.60 1.30 6.64
C GLU A 42 -4.66 1.82 8.09
N ARG A 43 -4.27 3.09 8.31
CA ARG A 43 -4.40 3.71 9.65
C ARG A 43 -5.85 3.78 10.12
N ALA A 44 -6.78 4.10 9.21
CA ALA A 44 -8.20 4.13 9.53
C ALA A 44 -8.73 2.72 9.85
N PHE A 45 -8.28 1.71 9.11
CA PHE A 45 -8.58 0.31 9.36
C PHE A 45 -8.04 -0.13 10.74
N ALA A 46 -6.78 0.15 11.05
CA ALA A 46 -6.19 -0.13 12.36
C ALA A 46 -6.96 0.56 13.51
N ARG A 47 -7.42 1.79 13.28
CA ARG A 47 -8.18 2.56 14.26
C ARG A 47 -9.51 1.90 14.63
N THR A 48 -10.14 1.13 13.73
CA THR A 48 -11.38 0.39 14.04
C THR A 48 -11.17 -0.59 15.20
N MET A 49 -10.00 -1.22 15.28
CA MET A 49 -9.63 -2.10 16.41
C MET A 49 -9.51 -1.28 17.70
N ALA A 50 -8.83 -0.14 17.69
CA ALA A 50 -8.67 0.71 18.84
C ALA A 50 -10.00 1.28 19.38
N THR A 51 -10.93 1.63 18.45
CA THR A 51 -12.26 2.17 18.80
C THR A 51 -13.32 1.09 18.98
N ARG A 52 -12.98 -0.19 18.83
CA ARG A 52 -13.89 -1.34 18.93
C ARG A 52 -15.04 -1.32 17.92
N ASP A 53 -14.85 -0.64 16.76
CA ASP A 53 -15.85 -0.46 15.72
C ASP A 53 -15.76 -1.58 14.66
N HIS A 54 -16.45 -2.69 14.92
CA HIS A 54 -16.51 -3.84 14.02
C HIS A 54 -17.27 -3.55 12.71
N GLU A 55 -18.23 -2.64 12.73
CA GLU A 55 -18.96 -2.25 11.53
C GLU A 55 -18.03 -1.48 10.58
N ALA A 56 -17.30 -0.50 11.11
CA ALA A 56 -16.28 0.22 10.34
C ALA A 56 -15.20 -0.74 9.81
N PHE A 57 -14.71 -1.71 10.63
CA PHE A 57 -13.79 -2.76 10.17
C PHE A 57 -14.33 -3.46 8.92
N THR A 58 -15.58 -3.92 8.98
CA THR A 58 -16.21 -4.64 7.87
C THR A 58 -16.27 -3.79 6.59
N SER A 59 -16.40 -2.48 6.74
CA SER A 59 -16.46 -1.56 5.60
C SER A 59 -15.17 -1.45 4.80
N PHE A 60 -14.02 -1.84 5.34
CA PHE A 60 -12.73 -1.87 4.62
C PHE A 60 -12.53 -3.14 3.79
N LEU A 61 -13.34 -4.17 3.99
CA LEU A 61 -13.19 -5.44 3.29
C LEU A 61 -13.78 -5.36 1.87
N SER A 62 -13.07 -5.89 0.90
CA SER A 62 -13.66 -6.23 -0.40
C SER A 62 -14.65 -7.38 -0.23
N GLN A 63 -15.68 -7.43 -1.07
CA GLN A 63 -16.64 -8.56 -1.07
C GLN A 63 -15.97 -9.92 -1.28
N GLU A 64 -14.83 -9.94 -1.97
CA GLU A 64 -14.03 -11.15 -2.24
C GLU A 64 -12.75 -11.24 -1.38
N ALA A 65 -12.66 -10.49 -0.29
CA ALA A 65 -11.50 -10.48 0.59
C ALA A 65 -11.07 -11.89 1.02
N VAL A 66 -9.76 -12.13 1.10
CA VAL A 66 -9.18 -13.38 1.59
C VAL A 66 -8.22 -13.06 2.73
N PHE A 67 -8.53 -13.52 3.94
CA PHE A 67 -7.69 -13.34 5.11
C PHE A 67 -7.08 -14.68 5.54
N PHE A 68 -5.78 -14.69 5.76
CA PHE A 68 -5.06 -15.86 6.27
C PHE A 68 -5.05 -15.83 7.81
N SER A 69 -6.25 -15.98 8.40
CA SER A 69 -6.45 -15.98 9.85
C SER A 69 -6.97 -17.35 10.29
N GLY A 70 -6.17 -18.06 11.09
CA GLY A 70 -6.49 -19.44 11.53
C GLY A 70 -5.97 -20.51 10.58
N ASP A 71 -6.54 -21.73 10.66
CA ASP A 71 -6.04 -22.92 9.96
C ASP A 71 -6.32 -22.92 8.46
N LYS A 72 -7.31 -22.17 8.03
CA LYS A 72 -7.75 -22.07 6.63
C LYS A 72 -8.01 -20.62 6.26
N PRO A 73 -7.76 -20.22 5.00
CA PRO A 73 -8.11 -18.89 4.54
C PRO A 73 -9.61 -18.62 4.66
N LEU A 74 -9.95 -17.49 5.25
CA LEU A 74 -11.31 -16.95 5.29
C LEU A 74 -11.60 -16.26 3.97
N ARG A 75 -12.76 -16.50 3.37
CA ARG A 75 -13.10 -15.99 2.04
C ARG A 75 -14.42 -15.20 2.05
N GLY A 76 -14.35 -13.98 1.51
CA GLY A 76 -15.46 -13.04 1.46
C GLY A 76 -15.61 -12.20 2.72
N ALA A 77 -16.09 -10.97 2.55
CA ALA A 77 -16.24 -10.00 3.63
C ALA A 77 -17.02 -10.55 4.83
N GLN A 78 -18.10 -11.31 4.57
CA GLN A 78 -18.94 -11.85 5.64
C GLN A 78 -18.21 -12.87 6.52
N GLN A 79 -17.45 -13.80 5.89
CA GLN A 79 -16.71 -14.81 6.64
C GLN A 79 -15.57 -14.17 7.43
N VAL A 80 -14.85 -13.22 6.82
CA VAL A 80 -13.78 -12.46 7.49
C VAL A 80 -14.36 -11.69 8.68
N ALA A 81 -15.39 -10.88 8.48
CA ALA A 81 -16.01 -10.08 9.52
C ALA A 81 -16.53 -10.96 10.68
N GLY A 82 -17.24 -12.06 10.35
CA GLY A 82 -17.74 -12.99 11.36
C GLY A 82 -16.65 -13.62 12.21
N TRP A 83 -15.52 -14.01 11.61
CA TRP A 83 -14.40 -14.59 12.34
C TRP A 83 -13.66 -13.55 13.19
N TRP A 84 -13.47 -12.33 12.67
CA TRP A 84 -12.76 -11.25 13.36
C TRP A 84 -13.57 -10.60 14.47
N LYS A 85 -14.91 -10.78 14.51
CA LYS A 85 -15.80 -10.23 15.54
C LYS A 85 -15.29 -10.52 16.96
N ARG A 86 -14.73 -11.71 17.21
CA ARG A 86 -14.15 -12.11 18.49
C ARG A 86 -13.14 -11.13 19.07
N TYR A 87 -12.40 -10.43 18.22
CA TYR A 87 -11.42 -9.43 18.63
C TYR A 87 -12.06 -8.11 19.05
N TYR A 88 -13.36 -7.91 18.76
CA TYR A 88 -14.13 -6.71 19.07
C TYR A 88 -15.08 -6.87 20.26
N GLU A 89 -15.18 -8.05 20.86
CA GLU A 89 -16.13 -8.34 21.94
C GLU A 89 -15.71 -7.73 23.30
N GLY A 90 -14.39 -7.62 23.55
CA GLY A 90 -13.88 -7.04 24.79
C GLY A 90 -13.80 -5.51 24.74
N PRO A 91 -13.65 -4.84 25.91
CA PRO A 91 -13.52 -3.39 25.99
C PRO A 91 -12.19 -2.90 25.43
N ASP A 92 -11.13 -3.70 25.57
CA ASP A 92 -9.78 -3.34 25.18
C ASP A 92 -9.36 -4.02 23.88
N ALA A 93 -8.58 -3.31 23.05
CA ALA A 93 -8.03 -3.86 21.83
C ALA A 93 -6.95 -4.91 22.18
N PRO A 94 -7.04 -6.14 21.66
CA PRO A 94 -6.06 -7.20 21.96
C PRO A 94 -4.70 -6.97 21.30
N PHE A 95 -4.64 -6.14 20.28
CA PHE A 95 -3.43 -5.74 19.56
C PHE A 95 -3.69 -4.44 18.77
N SER A 96 -2.60 -3.84 18.33
CA SER A 96 -2.61 -2.69 17.44
C SER A 96 -1.64 -2.92 16.27
N TRP A 97 -1.83 -2.20 15.18
CA TRP A 97 -0.91 -2.19 14.04
C TRP A 97 -0.87 -0.82 13.40
N GLU A 98 0.16 -0.57 12.63
CA GLU A 98 0.33 0.65 11.84
C GLU A 98 1.14 0.35 10.57
N PRO A 99 0.88 1.05 9.44
CA PRO A 99 1.68 0.87 8.24
C PRO A 99 3.06 1.52 8.40
N GLU A 100 4.11 0.73 8.13
CA GLU A 100 5.49 1.21 7.95
C GLU A 100 5.82 1.35 6.47
N ASP A 101 5.47 0.34 5.66
CA ASP A 101 5.72 0.31 4.24
C ASP A 101 4.41 0.31 3.45
N VAL A 102 4.34 1.17 2.43
CA VAL A 102 3.23 1.19 1.47
C VAL A 102 3.80 1.31 0.07
N GLU A 103 3.49 0.35 -0.79
CA GLU A 103 3.84 0.37 -2.21
C GLU A 103 2.59 0.25 -3.08
N VAL A 104 2.56 1.04 -4.16
CA VAL A 104 1.44 1.08 -5.11
C VAL A 104 1.99 0.76 -6.50
N LEU A 105 1.29 -0.10 -7.25
CA LEU A 105 1.65 -0.38 -8.62
C LEU A 105 1.49 0.87 -9.50
N ASP A 106 2.23 0.95 -10.61
CA ASP A 106 2.14 2.06 -11.56
C ASP A 106 0.74 2.26 -12.14
N SER A 107 -0.08 1.21 -12.17
CA SER A 107 -1.50 1.29 -12.52
C SER A 107 -2.34 2.14 -11.55
N GLY A 108 -1.84 2.37 -10.33
CA GLY A 108 -2.56 3.07 -9.28
C GLY A 108 -3.76 2.32 -8.71
N THR A 109 -3.93 1.04 -9.03
CA THR A 109 -5.14 0.27 -8.66
C THR A 109 -4.93 -0.82 -7.61
N LEU A 110 -3.67 -1.20 -7.38
CA LEU A 110 -3.26 -2.18 -6.37
C LEU A 110 -2.13 -1.63 -5.52
N ALA A 111 -2.19 -1.92 -4.23
CA ALA A 111 -1.18 -1.53 -3.28
C ALA A 111 -0.92 -2.63 -2.25
N LEU A 112 0.30 -2.65 -1.72
CA LEU A 112 0.69 -3.41 -0.55
C LEU A 112 0.89 -2.44 0.60
N SER A 113 0.41 -2.82 1.79
CA SER A 113 0.73 -2.19 3.07
C SER A 113 1.26 -3.23 4.02
N SER A 114 2.29 -2.93 4.78
CA SER A 114 2.84 -3.81 5.80
C SER A 114 3.39 -3.03 6.99
N GLY A 115 3.52 -3.71 8.13
CA GLY A 115 4.04 -3.10 9.34
C GLY A 115 3.94 -3.99 10.57
N PRO A 116 4.34 -3.47 11.75
CA PRO A 116 4.34 -4.21 13.00
C PRO A 116 2.93 -4.37 13.57
N VAL A 117 2.72 -5.52 14.22
CA VAL A 117 1.59 -5.77 15.12
C VAL A 117 2.11 -5.88 16.53
N ARG A 118 1.53 -5.12 17.45
CA ARG A 118 1.96 -5.04 18.85
C ARG A 118 0.84 -5.43 19.80
N ASP A 119 1.21 -6.08 20.90
CA ASP A 119 0.30 -6.33 22.01
C ASP A 119 -0.04 -5.03 22.77
N PRO A 120 -0.98 -5.06 23.75
CA PRO A 120 -1.33 -3.87 24.54
C PRO A 120 -0.18 -3.29 25.38
N LYS A 121 0.93 -4.02 25.55
CA LYS A 121 2.14 -3.56 26.23
C LYS A 121 3.16 -2.96 25.26
N GLY A 122 2.85 -2.91 23.95
CA GLY A 122 3.73 -2.40 22.92
C GLY A 122 4.77 -3.41 22.41
N VAL A 123 4.71 -4.68 22.86
CA VAL A 123 5.62 -5.73 22.40
C VAL A 123 5.27 -6.16 20.99
N LEU A 124 6.27 -6.26 20.12
CA LEU A 124 6.11 -6.79 18.75
C LEU A 124 5.74 -8.28 18.82
N ILE A 125 4.55 -8.64 18.30
CA ILE A 125 4.05 -10.01 18.29
C ILE A 125 3.91 -10.60 16.90
N ALA A 126 3.76 -9.74 15.88
CA ALA A 126 3.61 -10.15 14.48
C ALA A 126 3.98 -9.00 13.54
N THR A 127 4.01 -9.30 12.25
CA THR A 127 3.91 -8.32 11.17
C THR A 127 2.65 -8.61 10.38
N PHE A 128 2.02 -7.58 9.82
CA PHE A 128 0.91 -7.75 8.89
C PHE A 128 1.33 -7.41 7.46
N THR A 129 0.61 -7.95 6.51
CA THR A 129 0.67 -7.55 5.11
C THR A 129 -0.75 -7.56 4.55
N SER A 130 -1.21 -6.40 4.11
CA SER A 130 -2.50 -6.21 3.45
C SER A 130 -2.28 -5.85 1.99
N ILE A 131 -3.07 -6.43 1.09
CA ILE A 131 -3.17 -6.00 -0.31
C ILE A 131 -4.48 -5.25 -0.48
N TRP A 132 -4.36 -4.02 -0.94
CA TRP A 132 -5.45 -3.09 -1.18
C TRP A 132 -5.72 -2.96 -2.67
N ARG A 133 -6.98 -2.92 -3.04
CA ARG A 133 -7.44 -2.64 -4.40
C ARG A 133 -8.32 -1.39 -4.39
N LEU A 134 -8.06 -0.50 -5.36
CA LEU A 134 -8.97 0.60 -5.65
C LEU A 134 -10.16 0.05 -6.44
N GLU A 135 -11.34 0.04 -5.83
CA GLU A 135 -12.56 -0.45 -6.46
C GLU A 135 -13.27 0.65 -7.28
N ASP A 136 -14.22 0.27 -8.12
CA ASP A 136 -14.96 1.18 -9.02
C ASP A 136 -15.66 2.33 -8.28
N THR A 137 -15.92 2.15 -6.98
CA THR A 137 -16.46 3.18 -6.08
C THR A 137 -15.46 4.29 -5.73
N GLY A 138 -14.21 4.19 -6.18
CA GLY A 138 -13.12 5.08 -5.80
C GLY A 138 -12.59 4.85 -4.38
N LYS A 139 -12.92 3.72 -3.76
CA LYS A 139 -12.50 3.37 -2.40
C LYS A 139 -11.50 2.23 -2.41
N TRP A 140 -10.45 2.38 -1.61
CA TRP A 140 -9.52 1.30 -1.32
C TRP A 140 -10.19 0.25 -0.42
N ARG A 141 -10.08 -1.03 -0.82
CA ARG A 141 -10.58 -2.19 -0.08
C ARG A 141 -9.50 -3.25 0.04
N ILE A 142 -9.46 -3.94 1.17
CA ILE A 142 -8.55 -5.06 1.38
C ILE A 142 -9.07 -6.27 0.62
N ILE A 143 -8.20 -6.82 -0.25
CA ILE A 143 -8.48 -8.07 -0.99
C ILE A 143 -7.71 -9.26 -0.44
N PHE A 144 -6.52 -9.05 0.14
CA PHE A 144 -5.79 -10.07 0.88
C PHE A 144 -5.20 -9.48 2.15
N ASP A 145 -5.18 -10.29 3.21
CA ASP A 145 -4.51 -9.95 4.46
C ASP A 145 -3.86 -11.19 5.08
N LYS A 146 -2.68 -11.01 5.65
CA LYS A 146 -1.91 -12.02 6.33
C LYS A 146 -1.13 -11.43 7.48
N GLY A 147 -1.17 -12.13 8.63
CA GLY A 147 -0.29 -11.88 9.76
C GLY A 147 0.78 -12.97 9.87
N ASP A 148 2.04 -12.58 9.99
CA ASP A 148 3.15 -13.49 10.27
C ASP A 148 3.69 -13.22 11.69
N ARG A 149 3.81 -14.27 12.52
CA ARG A 149 4.34 -14.14 13.89
C ARG A 149 5.77 -13.60 13.85
N ALA A 150 6.07 -12.65 14.72
CA ALA A 150 7.43 -12.19 14.89
C ALA A 150 8.31 -13.36 15.39
N CYS A 151 9.48 -13.52 14.76
CA CYS A 151 10.46 -14.45 15.30
C CYS A 151 10.98 -13.90 16.63
N PRO A 152 11.09 -14.75 17.68
CA PRO A 152 11.74 -14.29 18.91
C PRO A 152 13.19 -13.87 18.59
N PRO A 153 13.72 -12.83 19.29
CA PRO A 153 15.12 -12.45 19.10
C PRO A 153 16.01 -13.69 19.36
N LYS A 154 17.00 -13.90 18.48
CA LYS A 154 18.00 -14.94 18.72
C LYS A 154 18.71 -14.64 20.05
N PRO A 155 18.92 -15.65 20.90
CA PRO A 155 19.68 -15.50 22.13
C PRO A 155 21.13 -15.07 21.89
#